data_3c805deed0a89e3b9af2b45d0bf7a810
#
_entry.id   3c805deed0a89e3b9af2b45d0bf7a810
#
_cell.length_a   1.000
_cell.length_b   1.000
_cell.length_c   1.000
_cell.angle_alpha   90.00
_cell.angle_beta   90.00
_cell.angle_gamma   90.00
#
_symmetry.space_group_name_H-M   'P 1'
#
loop_
_entity.id
_entity.type
_entity.pdbx_description
1 polymer ?
#
loop_
_entity_poly.entity_id
_entity_poly.type
_entity_poly.pdbx_seq_one_letter_code
_entity_poly.pdbx_strand_id
1 'polypeptide(L)'
;RLIDEDPIRSKIEMLNIAQNLKSTINEMRRIIYDLRPMALDDIGLAIALERELGRIERQNNAKIDFSYSGPIEHVDSTVSSTIFRIIQEACYNALKHGEANLIQVQLDVLNSNVNVTIKDDGLGFDMSESHKEKRKENHGFGLTTMKERIFSLRHY
;
A
#
# COMPACT_ATOMS: atom_id res chain seq x y z
N ARG A 1 -7.01 33.61 22.13
CA ARG A 1 -7.80 33.74 23.37
C ARG A 1 -7.98 32.38 24.10
N LEU A 2 -8.44 31.30 23.44
CA LEU A 2 -8.60 30.00 24.11
C LEU A 2 -7.28 29.39 24.66
N ILE A 3 -6.15 29.64 24.00
CA ILE A 3 -4.84 29.15 24.42
C ILE A 3 -4.37 29.80 25.72
N ASP A 4 -4.73 31.04 25.95
CA ASP A 4 -4.33 31.82 27.13
C ASP A 4 -5.24 31.58 28.35
N GLU A 5 -6.49 31.17 28.12
CA GLU A 5 -7.51 30.98 29.17
C GLU A 5 -7.52 29.54 29.72
N ASP A 6 -7.24 28.52 28.90
CA ASP A 6 -7.16 27.11 29.32
C ASP A 6 -6.16 26.31 28.45
N PRO A 7 -4.87 26.29 28.80
CA PRO A 7 -3.84 25.60 28.03
C PRO A 7 -4.06 24.08 27.91
N ILE A 8 -4.67 23.46 28.92
CA ILE A 8 -4.91 22.00 28.92
C ILE A 8 -6.02 21.67 27.92
N ARG A 9 -7.12 22.41 27.95
CA ARG A 9 -8.23 22.26 27.02
C ARG A 9 -7.79 22.53 25.59
N SER A 10 -7.02 23.59 25.36
CA SER A 10 -6.46 23.93 24.05
C SER A 10 -5.58 22.81 23.50
N LYS A 11 -4.76 22.17 24.34
CA LYS A 11 -3.94 21.02 23.96
C LYS A 11 -4.78 19.82 23.56
N ILE A 12 -5.85 19.52 24.29
CA ILE A 12 -6.78 18.42 23.99
C ILE A 12 -7.50 18.70 22.66
N GLU A 13 -7.98 19.92 22.42
CA GLU A 13 -8.63 20.32 21.17
C GLU A 13 -7.65 20.22 19.98
N MET A 14 -6.40 20.65 20.13
CA MET A 14 -5.36 20.49 19.10
C MET A 14 -5.10 19.01 18.77
N LEU A 15 -5.02 18.13 19.77
CA LEU A 15 -4.86 16.71 19.57
C LEU A 15 -6.05 16.09 18.83
N ASN A 16 -7.27 16.49 19.17
CA ASN A 16 -8.48 16.04 18.49
C ASN A 16 -8.53 16.52 17.04
N ILE A 17 -8.15 17.77 16.76
CA ILE A 17 -8.06 18.30 15.40
C ILE A 17 -6.99 17.55 14.60
N ALA A 18 -5.82 17.30 15.17
CA ALA A 18 -4.76 16.54 14.52
C ALA A 18 -5.21 15.10 14.19
N GLN A 19 -5.95 14.47 15.09
CA GLN A 19 -6.48 13.12 14.89
C GLN A 19 -7.58 13.10 13.81
N ASN A 20 -8.47 14.08 13.79
CA ASN A 20 -9.50 14.23 12.75
C ASN A 20 -8.88 14.50 11.37
N LEU A 21 -7.88 15.39 11.28
CA LEU A 21 -7.14 15.64 10.05
C LEU A 21 -6.45 14.36 9.53
N LYS A 22 -5.84 13.58 10.42
CA LYS A 22 -5.20 12.32 10.07
C LYS A 22 -6.21 11.29 9.54
N SER A 23 -7.39 11.21 10.15
CA SER A 23 -8.51 10.38 9.68
C SER A 23 -8.99 10.81 8.30
N THR A 24 -9.23 12.10 8.09
CA THR A 24 -9.67 12.65 6.80
C THR A 24 -8.63 12.42 5.69
N ILE A 25 -7.34 12.59 5.98
CA ILE A 25 -6.26 12.29 5.03
C ILE A 25 -6.26 10.79 4.66
N ASN A 26 -6.49 9.91 5.61
CA ASN A 26 -6.57 8.48 5.35
C ASN A 26 -7.82 8.11 4.53
N GLU A 27 -8.97 8.75 4.77
CA GLU A 27 -10.17 8.60 3.94
C GLU A 27 -9.95 9.13 2.52
N MET A 28 -9.36 10.30 2.37
CA MET A 28 -8.99 10.84 1.05
C MET A 28 -8.03 9.91 0.31
N ARG A 29 -7.01 9.40 0.99
CA ARG A 29 -6.11 8.39 0.41
C ARG A 29 -6.89 7.14 -0.02
N ARG A 30 -7.82 6.65 0.79
CA ARG A 30 -8.67 5.50 0.45
C ARG A 30 -9.50 5.77 -0.81
N ILE A 31 -10.12 6.94 -0.92
CA ILE A 31 -10.88 7.34 -2.11
C ILE A 31 -9.96 7.44 -3.34
N ILE A 32 -8.78 8.06 -3.20
CA ILE A 32 -7.78 8.14 -4.28
C ILE A 32 -7.26 6.75 -4.65
N TYR A 33 -7.09 5.86 -3.67
CA TYR A 33 -6.70 4.48 -3.88
C TYR A 33 -7.82 3.63 -4.51
N ASP A 34 -9.09 3.95 -4.28
CA ASP A 34 -10.24 3.27 -4.91
C ASP A 34 -10.51 3.80 -6.33
N LEU A 35 -9.99 4.98 -6.70
CA LEU A 35 -9.98 5.43 -8.07
C LEU A 35 -9.04 4.51 -8.87
N ARG A 36 -9.64 3.71 -9.76
CA ARG A 36 -8.94 2.80 -10.68
C ARG A 36 -7.86 3.59 -11.43
N PRO A 37 -6.59 3.13 -11.46
CA PRO A 37 -5.59 3.80 -12.27
C PRO A 37 -6.02 3.73 -13.73
N MET A 38 -6.36 4.87 -14.35
CA MET A 38 -6.78 4.94 -15.78
C MET A 38 -5.76 4.24 -16.69
N ALA A 39 -4.48 4.28 -16.31
CA ALA A 39 -3.42 3.59 -17.02
C ALA A 39 -3.60 2.06 -17.14
N LEU A 40 -4.27 1.41 -16.18
CA LEU A 40 -4.50 -0.05 -16.25
C LEU A 40 -5.42 -0.45 -17.41
N ASP A 41 -6.42 0.37 -17.73
CA ASP A 41 -7.36 0.10 -18.82
C ASP A 41 -6.74 0.34 -20.20
N ASP A 42 -5.82 1.32 -20.27
CA ASP A 42 -5.24 1.75 -21.56
C ASP A 42 -3.98 0.94 -21.94
N ILE A 43 -3.14 0.60 -20.96
CA ILE A 43 -1.80 0.02 -21.23
C ILE A 43 -1.57 -1.35 -20.62
N GLY A 44 -2.52 -1.87 -19.84
CA GLY A 44 -2.43 -3.18 -19.16
C GLY A 44 -1.56 -3.19 -17.91
N LEU A 45 -1.69 -4.29 -17.13
CA LEU A 45 -1.09 -4.42 -15.80
C LEU A 45 0.44 -4.38 -15.82
N ALA A 46 1.08 -5.11 -16.76
CA ALA A 46 2.55 -5.19 -16.80
C ALA A 46 3.17 -3.81 -17.00
N ILE A 47 2.76 -3.10 -18.05
CA ILE A 47 3.31 -1.77 -18.38
C ILE A 47 2.97 -0.74 -17.30
N ALA A 48 1.77 -0.82 -16.71
CA ALA A 48 1.39 0.05 -15.61
C ALA A 48 2.29 -0.16 -14.38
N LEU A 49 2.60 -1.43 -14.03
CA LEU A 49 3.53 -1.77 -12.95
C LEU A 49 4.95 -1.30 -13.25
N GLU A 50 5.48 -1.57 -14.44
CA GLU A 50 6.82 -1.09 -14.84
C GLU A 50 6.98 0.42 -14.66
N ARG A 51 5.98 1.19 -15.12
CA ARG A 51 5.98 2.66 -14.99
C ARG A 51 5.92 3.10 -13.54
N GLU A 52 5.04 2.51 -12.75
CA GLU A 52 4.86 2.88 -11.34
C GLU A 52 6.07 2.50 -10.50
N LEU A 53 6.59 1.28 -10.65
CA LEU A 53 7.77 0.82 -9.93
C LEU A 53 9.01 1.64 -10.28
N GLY A 54 9.20 1.96 -11.56
CA GLY A 54 10.26 2.87 -12.00
C GLY A 54 10.10 4.30 -11.47
N ARG A 55 8.87 4.77 -11.24
CA ARG A 55 8.61 6.05 -10.57
C ARG A 55 9.01 6.00 -9.08
N ILE A 56 8.58 4.94 -8.38
CA ILE A 56 8.91 4.71 -6.96
C ILE A 56 10.43 4.62 -6.77
N GLU A 57 11.12 3.86 -7.61
CA GLU A 57 12.58 3.70 -7.61
C GLU A 57 13.29 5.05 -7.69
N ARG A 58 12.94 5.88 -8.70
CA ARG A 58 13.54 7.21 -8.89
C ARG A 58 13.27 8.16 -7.74
N GLN A 59 12.12 8.08 -7.10
CA GLN A 59 11.74 8.98 -6.01
C GLN A 59 12.41 8.63 -4.67
N ASN A 60 12.78 7.37 -4.47
CA ASN A 60 13.26 6.88 -3.16
C ASN A 60 14.73 6.44 -3.17
N ASN A 61 15.42 6.55 -4.30
CA ASN A 61 16.81 6.10 -4.46
C ASN A 61 17.03 4.63 -4.04
N ALA A 62 16.02 3.78 -4.29
CA ALA A 62 16.04 2.36 -4.02
C ALA A 62 15.98 1.59 -5.36
N LYS A 63 16.44 0.35 -5.38
CA LYS A 63 16.36 -0.51 -6.56
C LYS A 63 15.11 -1.39 -6.49
N ILE A 64 14.37 -1.47 -7.61
CA ILE A 64 13.19 -2.34 -7.72
C ILE A 64 13.35 -3.27 -8.93
N ASP A 65 13.58 -4.55 -8.68
CA ASP A 65 13.64 -5.57 -9.70
C ASP A 65 12.23 -6.15 -9.93
N PHE A 66 11.66 -5.90 -11.10
CA PHE A 66 10.34 -6.41 -11.47
C PHE A 66 10.45 -7.45 -12.59
N SER A 67 9.78 -8.57 -12.40
CA SER A 67 9.65 -9.63 -13.41
C SER A 67 8.24 -10.21 -13.41
N TYR A 68 7.81 -10.69 -14.58
CA TYR A 68 6.52 -11.36 -14.69
C TYR A 68 6.59 -12.52 -15.69
N SER A 69 5.68 -13.49 -15.54
CA SER A 69 5.52 -14.62 -16.44
C SER A 69 4.06 -14.99 -16.67
N GLY A 70 3.79 -15.65 -17.81
CA GLY A 70 2.45 -16.08 -18.21
C GLY A 70 1.61 -14.97 -18.86
N PRO A 71 0.33 -15.26 -19.16
CA PRO A 71 -0.57 -14.40 -19.93
C PRO A 71 -1.17 -13.30 -19.05
N ILE A 72 -0.38 -12.34 -18.64
CA ILE A 72 -0.77 -11.24 -17.73
C ILE A 72 -1.88 -10.35 -18.34
N GLU A 73 -1.98 -10.30 -19.65
CA GLU A 73 -3.01 -9.56 -20.39
C GLU A 73 -4.41 -10.15 -20.24
N HIS A 74 -4.52 -11.39 -19.81
CA HIS A 74 -5.79 -12.08 -19.57
C HIS A 74 -6.29 -11.96 -18.13
N VAL A 75 -5.53 -11.29 -17.26
CA VAL A 75 -5.96 -11.06 -15.88
C VAL A 75 -7.12 -10.08 -15.84
N ASP A 76 -8.21 -10.47 -15.18
CA ASP A 76 -9.40 -9.62 -15.02
C ASP A 76 -9.03 -8.24 -14.49
N SER A 77 -9.73 -7.24 -14.94
CA SER A 77 -9.44 -5.85 -14.64
C SER A 77 -9.58 -5.49 -13.15
N THR A 78 -10.50 -6.14 -12.44
CA THR A 78 -10.67 -5.97 -10.98
C THR A 78 -9.50 -6.59 -10.23
N VAL A 79 -9.07 -7.79 -10.67
CA VAL A 79 -7.89 -8.48 -10.14
C VAL A 79 -6.63 -7.66 -10.43
N SER A 80 -6.47 -7.15 -11.66
CA SER A 80 -5.36 -6.28 -12.06
C SER A 80 -5.25 -5.04 -11.19
N SER A 81 -6.36 -4.37 -10.93
CA SER A 81 -6.42 -3.18 -10.06
C SER A 81 -6.01 -3.53 -8.62
N THR A 82 -6.46 -4.66 -8.12
CA THR A 82 -6.13 -5.13 -6.77
C THR A 82 -4.64 -5.46 -6.65
N ILE A 83 -4.08 -6.20 -7.62
CA ILE A 83 -2.66 -6.55 -7.68
C ILE A 83 -1.80 -5.30 -7.72
N PHE A 84 -2.12 -4.35 -8.62
CA PHE A 84 -1.41 -3.08 -8.72
C PHE A 84 -1.32 -2.36 -7.38
N ARG A 85 -2.44 -2.30 -6.65
CA ARG A 85 -2.49 -1.66 -5.33
C ARG A 85 -1.70 -2.39 -4.26
N ILE A 86 -1.78 -3.72 -4.25
CA ILE A 86 -1.02 -4.53 -3.29
C ILE A 86 0.49 -4.32 -3.49
N ILE A 87 0.96 -4.37 -4.75
CA ILE A 87 2.37 -4.16 -5.07
C ILE A 87 2.81 -2.74 -4.69
N GLN A 88 2.02 -1.72 -5.04
CA GLN A 88 2.30 -0.33 -4.69
C GLN A 88 2.43 -0.14 -3.18
N GLU A 89 1.46 -0.63 -2.40
CA GLU A 89 1.45 -0.53 -0.94
C GLU A 89 2.60 -1.28 -0.30
N ALA A 90 2.92 -2.49 -0.80
CA ALA A 90 4.04 -3.27 -0.29
C ALA A 90 5.39 -2.56 -0.52
N CYS A 91 5.60 -1.99 -1.71
CA CYS A 91 6.80 -1.21 -2.00
C CYS A 91 6.91 0.02 -1.10
N TYR A 92 5.83 0.77 -0.89
CA TYR A 92 5.84 1.90 0.03
C TYR A 92 6.13 1.48 1.47
N ASN A 93 5.59 0.35 1.93
CA ASN A 93 5.85 -0.17 3.26
C ASN A 93 7.32 -0.59 3.43
N ALA A 94 7.89 -1.28 2.45
CA ALA A 94 9.30 -1.66 2.44
C ALA A 94 10.22 -0.44 2.53
N LEU A 95 9.96 0.60 1.74
CA LEU A 95 10.77 1.82 1.70
C LEU A 95 10.60 2.69 2.94
N LYS A 96 9.36 2.90 3.39
CA LYS A 96 9.05 3.85 4.45
C LYS A 96 9.25 3.29 5.86
N HIS A 97 8.97 2.01 6.03
CA HIS A 97 8.98 1.35 7.33
C HIS A 97 10.09 0.30 7.44
N GLY A 98 10.46 -0.34 6.34
CA GLY A 98 11.54 -1.32 6.27
C GLY A 98 12.91 -0.74 5.98
N GLU A 99 13.00 0.51 5.53
CA GLU A 99 14.26 1.14 5.09
C GLU A 99 14.98 0.30 4.01
N ALA A 100 14.21 -0.38 3.16
CA ALA A 100 14.73 -1.26 2.13
C ALA A 100 15.48 -0.48 1.04
N ASN A 101 16.58 -1.05 0.54
CA ASN A 101 17.34 -0.55 -0.59
C ASN A 101 17.07 -1.35 -1.87
N LEU A 102 16.64 -2.61 -1.72
CA LEU A 102 16.29 -3.50 -2.82
C LEU A 102 14.90 -4.12 -2.57
N ILE A 103 14.04 -4.03 -3.59
CA ILE A 103 12.74 -4.70 -3.59
C ILE A 103 12.66 -5.58 -4.83
N GLN A 104 12.29 -6.83 -4.67
CA GLN A 104 12.05 -7.77 -5.76
C GLN A 104 10.55 -8.05 -5.86
N VAL A 105 9.99 -7.83 -7.04
CA VAL A 105 8.57 -8.06 -7.33
C VAL A 105 8.47 -9.08 -8.46
N GLN A 106 7.81 -10.19 -8.20
CA GLN A 106 7.55 -11.23 -9.18
C GLN A 106 6.05 -11.49 -9.30
N LEU A 107 5.56 -11.55 -10.54
CA LEU A 107 4.16 -11.78 -10.86
C LEU A 107 4.05 -12.95 -11.84
N ASP A 108 3.44 -14.05 -11.43
CA ASP A 108 3.29 -15.24 -12.25
C ASP A 108 1.81 -15.56 -12.47
N VAL A 109 1.41 -15.70 -13.74
CA VAL A 109 0.05 -16.10 -14.14
C VAL A 109 0.08 -17.53 -14.64
N LEU A 110 -0.53 -18.45 -13.90
CA LEU A 110 -0.54 -19.88 -14.23
C LEU A 110 -1.91 -20.50 -13.94
N ASN A 111 -2.50 -21.18 -14.92
CA ASN A 111 -3.78 -21.91 -14.77
C ASN A 111 -4.89 -21.09 -14.09
N SER A 112 -5.11 -19.87 -14.53
CA SER A 112 -6.09 -18.92 -13.96
C SER A 112 -5.77 -18.45 -12.52
N ASN A 113 -4.61 -18.78 -11.97
CA ASN A 113 -4.12 -18.26 -10.72
C ASN A 113 -3.09 -17.18 -10.97
N VAL A 114 -3.10 -16.17 -10.11
CA VAL A 114 -2.09 -15.11 -10.11
C VAL A 114 -1.32 -15.16 -8.80
N ASN A 115 -0.01 -15.39 -8.91
CA ASN A 115 0.89 -15.38 -7.78
C ASN A 115 1.71 -14.10 -7.79
N VAL A 116 1.71 -13.39 -6.67
CA VAL A 116 2.52 -12.20 -6.46
C VAL A 116 3.50 -12.46 -5.33
N THR A 117 4.78 -12.34 -5.61
CA THR A 117 5.84 -12.45 -4.61
C THR A 117 6.56 -11.11 -4.51
N ILE A 118 6.63 -10.56 -3.30
CA ILE A 118 7.34 -9.32 -3.03
C ILE A 118 8.32 -9.61 -1.90
N LYS A 119 9.59 -9.31 -2.13
CA LYS A 119 10.68 -9.46 -1.15
C LYS A 119 11.45 -8.16 -1.07
N ASP A 120 11.81 -7.77 0.12
CA ASP A 120 12.66 -6.62 0.39
C ASP A 120 13.84 -7.02 1.29
N ASP A 121 14.89 -6.20 1.30
CA ASP A 121 16.08 -6.33 2.13
C ASP A 121 16.03 -5.46 3.39
N GLY A 122 14.83 -4.97 3.73
CA GLY A 122 14.61 -4.06 4.84
C GLY A 122 14.69 -4.73 6.22
N LEU A 123 14.45 -3.94 7.27
CA LEU A 123 14.53 -4.37 8.66
C LEU A 123 13.48 -5.43 9.04
N GLY A 124 12.45 -5.61 8.21
CA GLY A 124 11.31 -6.48 8.53
C GLY A 124 10.47 -5.95 9.69
N PHE A 125 9.54 -6.76 10.19
CA PHE A 125 8.71 -6.44 11.35
C PHE A 125 8.34 -7.69 12.13
N ASP A 126 8.20 -7.55 13.46
CA ASP A 126 7.79 -8.65 14.31
C ASP A 126 6.27 -8.85 14.25
N MET A 127 5.85 -10.00 13.73
CA MET A 127 4.42 -10.39 13.66
C MET A 127 3.79 -10.59 15.04
N SER A 128 4.57 -10.89 16.09
CA SER A 128 4.07 -11.13 17.43
C SER A 128 3.66 -9.83 18.15
N GLU A 129 4.38 -8.74 17.90
CA GLU A 129 4.07 -7.43 18.47
C GLU A 129 2.93 -6.73 17.78
N SER A 130 2.75 -6.94 16.48
CA SER A 130 1.66 -6.32 15.68
C SER A 130 0.25 -6.65 16.22
N HIS A 131 0.10 -7.71 17.03
CA HIS A 131 -1.17 -8.10 17.65
C HIS A 131 -1.42 -7.43 19.01
N LYS A 132 -0.39 -6.97 19.72
CA LYS A 132 -0.50 -6.36 21.05
C LYS A 132 -0.64 -4.84 21.03
N GLU A 133 0.00 -4.17 20.08
CA GLU A 133 0.01 -2.69 19.99
C GLU A 133 -1.10 -2.11 19.11
N LYS A 134 -1.94 -2.94 18.47
CA LYS A 134 -3.04 -2.55 17.57
C LYS A 134 -4.09 -1.59 18.15
N ARG A 135 -3.92 -1.11 19.37
CA ARG A 135 -4.81 -0.11 19.99
C ARG A 135 -4.24 1.31 20.10
N LYS A 136 -2.98 1.52 19.76
CA LYS A 136 -2.36 2.85 19.92
C LYS A 136 -1.48 3.21 18.74
N GLU A 137 -1.94 3.71 17.69
CA GLU A 137 -1.21 4.35 16.57
C GLU A 137 -1.01 3.52 15.29
N ASN A 138 -1.86 3.79 14.33
CA ASN A 138 -1.71 3.89 12.86
C ASN A 138 -0.69 3.03 12.05
N HIS A 139 -0.08 1.96 12.58
CA HIS A 139 0.93 1.15 11.87
C HIS A 139 0.40 -0.18 11.29
N GLY A 140 -0.88 -0.51 11.48
CA GLY A 140 -1.44 -1.81 11.07
C GLY A 140 -2.41 -1.81 9.88
N PHE A 141 -2.71 -0.65 9.31
CA PHE A 141 -3.76 -0.55 8.27
C PHE A 141 -3.34 -1.15 6.93
N GLY A 142 -2.09 -0.97 6.48
CA GLY A 142 -1.63 -1.44 5.17
C GLY A 142 -1.75 -2.95 4.99
N LEU A 143 -1.23 -3.75 5.93
CA LEU A 143 -1.31 -5.22 5.87
C LEU A 143 -2.75 -5.74 6.01
N THR A 144 -3.57 -5.10 6.86
CA THR A 144 -4.98 -5.44 7.01
C THR A 144 -5.75 -5.14 5.73
N THR A 145 -5.55 -3.97 5.14
CA THR A 145 -6.17 -3.58 3.87
C THR A 145 -5.75 -4.49 2.72
N MET A 146 -4.48 -4.89 2.63
CA MET A 146 -4.02 -5.87 1.64
C MET A 146 -4.73 -7.23 1.80
N LYS A 147 -4.87 -7.73 3.03
CA LYS A 147 -5.60 -8.97 3.32
C LYS A 147 -7.07 -8.86 2.93
N GLU A 148 -7.75 -7.80 3.30
CA GLU A 148 -9.16 -7.56 2.97
C GLU A 148 -9.38 -7.51 1.45
N ARG A 149 -8.47 -6.87 0.70
CA ARG A 149 -8.51 -6.82 -0.77
C ARG A 149 -8.34 -8.19 -1.41
N ILE A 150 -7.45 -9.04 -0.90
CA ILE A 150 -7.29 -10.43 -1.36
C ILE A 150 -8.55 -11.25 -1.04
N PHE A 151 -9.13 -11.07 0.14
CA PHE A 151 -10.37 -11.76 0.52
C PHE A 151 -11.54 -11.38 -0.39
N SER A 152 -11.66 -10.13 -0.81
CA SER A 152 -12.73 -9.68 -1.71
C SER A 152 -12.67 -10.35 -3.10
N LEU A 153 -11.48 -10.78 -3.55
CA LEU A 153 -11.30 -11.49 -4.82
C LEU A 153 -11.74 -12.97 -4.78
N ARG A 154 -11.92 -13.57 -3.60
CA ARG A 154 -12.35 -14.98 -3.48
C ARG A 154 -13.83 -15.22 -3.78
N HIS A 155 -14.59 -14.18 -4.03
CA HIS A 155 -16.04 -14.24 -4.26
C HIS A 155 -16.39 -13.91 -5.73
N TYR A 156 -15.41 -13.86 -6.61
CA TYR A 156 -15.51 -13.79 -8.06
C TYR A 156 -14.84 -15.02 -8.68
#